data_bd4cbaf41d80e1359a1d307c47cec685
#
_entry.id   bd4cbaf41d80e1359a1d307c47cec685
#
_cell.length_a   1.000
_cell.length_b   1.000
_cell.length_c   1.000
_cell.angle_alpha   90.00
_cell.angle_beta   90.00
_cell.angle_gamma   90.00
#
_symmetry.space_group_name_H-M   'P 1'
#
loop_
_entity.id
_entity.type
_entity.pdbx_description
1 polymer ?
#
loop_
_entity_poly.entity_id
_entity_poly.type
_entity_poly.pdbx_seq_one_letter_code
_entity_poly.pdbx_strand_id
1 'polypeptide(L)'
;LKSKSRGIAVPATSIRKRPFVKASKPDKAGVLLGYARVSRGDEQNNTLQTKALKTAGCTRLFEEAASGGRWDRPELHRMLDHLREGDTVVVWKLDRLSRSLKDVLHIMERIGDAGAAFRSITENIDTTTPAGRMMMQMVASFAEFERAMIRERTSAGLAAARAEGRVGGRRKKLDATKRREIAESVIAGRKSGADMARLYNVSQPTVSRIVAEARSGGATSHA
;
A
#
# COMPACT_ATOMS: atom_id res chain seq x y z
N LEU A 1 16.63 -15.66 46.35
CA LEU A 1 15.37 -15.41 45.58
C LEU A 1 15.77 -15.12 44.13
N LYS A 2 15.54 -16.11 43.26
CA LYS A 2 15.82 -15.97 41.79
C LYS A 2 14.54 -15.52 41.10
N SER A 3 14.53 -14.31 40.60
CA SER A 3 13.47 -13.76 39.74
C SER A 3 13.59 -14.38 38.34
N LYS A 4 12.57 -15.14 37.92
CA LYS A 4 12.42 -15.65 36.56
C LYS A 4 11.69 -14.61 35.72
N SER A 5 12.41 -13.89 34.88
CA SER A 5 11.82 -13.08 33.81
C SER A 5 11.31 -14.02 32.67
N ARG A 6 10.01 -14.09 32.48
CA ARG A 6 9.39 -14.78 31.34
C ARG A 6 9.51 -13.86 30.13
N GLY A 7 10.44 -14.15 29.23
CA GLY A 7 10.49 -13.53 27.92
C GLY A 7 9.29 -13.98 27.08
N ILE A 8 8.50 -13.02 26.61
CA ILE A 8 7.42 -13.24 25.65
C ILE A 8 8.10 -13.45 24.28
N ALA A 9 8.14 -14.69 23.80
CA ALA A 9 8.61 -15.00 22.45
C ALA A 9 7.53 -14.53 21.45
N VAL A 10 7.88 -13.50 20.66
CA VAL A 10 7.09 -13.08 19.51
C VAL A 10 7.33 -14.11 18.38
N PRO A 11 6.30 -14.74 17.81
CA PRO A 11 6.51 -15.67 16.71
C PRO A 11 7.08 -14.91 15.50
N ALA A 12 8.27 -15.31 15.05
CA ALA A 12 8.86 -14.85 13.81
C ALA A 12 8.00 -15.35 12.65
N THR A 13 7.18 -14.46 12.08
CA THR A 13 6.44 -14.74 10.85
C THR A 13 7.47 -14.91 9.74
N SER A 14 7.74 -16.16 9.40
CA SER A 14 8.61 -16.55 8.28
C SER A 14 7.99 -16.05 6.99
N ILE A 15 8.42 -14.88 6.53
CA ILE A 15 8.13 -14.39 5.18
C ILE A 15 8.93 -15.30 4.23
N ARG A 16 8.29 -16.34 3.72
CA ARG A 16 8.84 -17.14 2.61
C ARG A 16 9.01 -16.19 1.41
N LYS A 17 10.22 -15.73 1.17
CA LYS A 17 10.60 -15.04 -0.06
C LYS A 17 10.41 -16.03 -1.21
N ARG A 18 9.27 -15.98 -1.90
CA ARG A 18 9.10 -16.68 -3.17
C ARG A 18 10.02 -16.01 -4.19
N PRO A 19 10.77 -16.76 -5.00
CA PRO A 19 11.56 -16.16 -6.07
C PRO A 19 10.62 -15.43 -7.02
N PHE A 20 10.97 -14.20 -7.36
CA PHE A 20 10.17 -13.25 -8.13
C PHE A 20 9.76 -13.76 -9.52
N VAL A 21 10.48 -14.73 -10.07
CA VAL A 21 10.16 -15.39 -11.35
C VAL A 21 10.61 -16.85 -11.28
N LYS A 22 9.67 -17.81 -11.39
CA LYS A 22 9.99 -19.19 -11.72
C LYS A 22 10.44 -19.26 -13.16
N ALA A 23 11.60 -19.87 -13.45
CA ALA A 23 11.97 -20.21 -14.80
C ALA A 23 11.04 -21.32 -15.30
N SER A 24 10.05 -20.99 -16.14
CA SER A 24 9.23 -21.97 -16.83
C SER A 24 9.96 -22.43 -18.10
N LYS A 25 9.94 -23.75 -18.36
CA LYS A 25 10.30 -24.29 -19.68
C LYS A 25 9.18 -23.92 -20.65
N PRO A 26 9.46 -23.34 -21.82
CA PRO A 26 8.43 -22.99 -22.80
C PRO A 26 8.00 -24.24 -23.57
N ASP A 27 6.96 -24.93 -23.12
CA ASP A 27 6.33 -26.02 -23.88
C ASP A 27 5.20 -25.55 -24.82
N LYS A 28 4.87 -24.25 -24.82
CA LYS A 28 4.00 -23.62 -25.82
C LYS A 28 4.56 -22.23 -26.12
N ALA A 29 4.65 -21.88 -27.40
CA ALA A 29 5.00 -20.53 -27.81
C ALA A 29 3.99 -19.54 -27.20
N GLY A 30 4.41 -18.77 -26.19
CA GLY A 30 3.57 -17.80 -25.52
C GLY A 30 3.22 -16.64 -26.44
N VAL A 31 2.14 -15.97 -26.15
CA VAL A 31 1.62 -14.84 -26.91
C VAL A 31 2.23 -13.54 -26.40
N LEU A 32 2.60 -12.63 -27.32
CA LEU A 32 3.04 -11.28 -26.97
C LEU A 32 1.82 -10.37 -26.80
N LEU A 33 1.58 -9.91 -25.57
CA LEU A 33 0.48 -9.05 -25.20
C LEU A 33 1.00 -7.62 -24.95
N GLY A 34 0.61 -6.68 -25.80
CA GLY A 34 1.02 -5.28 -25.68
C GLY A 34 0.08 -4.50 -24.76
N TYR A 35 0.65 -3.72 -23.83
CA TYR A 35 -0.11 -2.76 -23.05
C TYR A 35 0.31 -1.33 -23.39
N ALA A 36 -0.67 -0.52 -23.76
CA ALA A 36 -0.50 0.89 -24.09
C ALA A 36 -1.38 1.75 -23.17
N ARG A 37 -0.80 2.77 -22.58
CA ARG A 37 -1.57 3.77 -21.84
C ARG A 37 -1.60 5.08 -22.63
N VAL A 38 -2.78 5.45 -23.09
CA VAL A 38 -3.03 6.63 -23.90
C VAL A 38 -3.62 7.76 -23.04
N SER A 39 -3.09 8.98 -23.20
CA SER A 39 -3.66 10.17 -22.58
C SER A 39 -4.46 10.97 -23.60
N ARG A 40 -5.55 11.60 -23.18
CA ARG A 40 -6.30 12.51 -24.02
C ARG A 40 -5.40 13.70 -24.40
N GLY A 41 -5.25 13.97 -25.70
CA GLY A 41 -4.43 15.10 -26.21
C GLY A 41 -2.98 14.74 -26.57
N ASP A 42 -2.56 13.48 -26.46
CA ASP A 42 -1.20 13.03 -26.82
C ASP A 42 -1.22 11.98 -27.94
N GLU A 43 -1.91 12.30 -29.05
CA GLU A 43 -2.15 11.36 -30.14
C GLU A 43 -0.87 10.88 -30.82
N GLN A 44 0.16 11.73 -30.93
CA GLN A 44 1.44 11.35 -31.53
C GLN A 44 2.15 10.27 -30.71
N ASN A 45 2.23 10.42 -29.39
CA ASN A 45 2.84 9.42 -28.52
C ASN A 45 2.02 8.13 -28.48
N ASN A 46 0.69 8.21 -28.58
CA ASN A 46 -0.17 7.04 -28.65
C ASN A 46 0.10 6.21 -29.90
N THR A 47 0.22 6.88 -31.06
CA THR A 47 0.51 6.23 -32.34
C THR A 47 1.91 5.58 -32.34
N LEU A 48 2.93 6.30 -31.84
CA LEU A 48 4.29 5.75 -31.73
C LEU A 48 4.35 4.52 -30.83
N GLN A 49 3.68 4.56 -29.69
CA GLN A 49 3.60 3.47 -28.72
C GLN A 49 2.94 2.24 -29.35
N THR A 50 1.77 2.41 -29.96
CA THR A 50 1.04 1.32 -30.62
C THR A 50 1.84 0.73 -31.78
N LYS A 51 2.50 1.57 -32.59
CA LYS A 51 3.39 1.13 -33.66
C LYS A 51 4.56 0.31 -33.13
N ALA A 52 5.23 0.78 -32.07
CA ALA A 52 6.34 0.07 -31.45
C ALA A 52 5.93 -1.31 -30.91
N LEU A 53 4.77 -1.42 -30.26
CA LEU A 53 4.23 -2.68 -29.78
C LEU A 53 3.90 -3.65 -30.92
N LYS A 54 3.30 -3.17 -32.01
CA LYS A 54 3.04 -3.99 -33.22
C LYS A 54 4.33 -4.46 -33.86
N THR A 55 5.32 -3.58 -33.98
CA THR A 55 6.66 -3.92 -34.53
C THR A 55 7.38 -4.95 -33.64
N ALA A 56 7.17 -4.91 -32.33
CA ALA A 56 7.71 -5.90 -31.39
C ALA A 56 7.02 -7.28 -31.48
N GLY A 57 5.99 -7.42 -32.32
CA GLY A 57 5.28 -8.68 -32.58
C GLY A 57 4.09 -8.93 -31.65
N CYS A 58 3.58 -7.90 -30.95
CA CYS A 58 2.39 -8.05 -30.12
C CYS A 58 1.17 -8.45 -30.96
N THR A 59 0.57 -9.59 -30.64
CA THR A 59 -0.60 -10.12 -31.35
C THR A 59 -1.91 -9.54 -30.83
N ARG A 60 -1.91 -9.07 -29.57
CA ARG A 60 -3.05 -8.42 -28.92
C ARG A 60 -2.60 -7.18 -28.18
N LEU A 61 -3.33 -6.08 -28.34
CA LEU A 61 -3.07 -4.83 -27.65
C LEU A 61 -4.21 -4.51 -26.68
N PHE A 62 -3.83 -4.05 -25.48
CA PHE A 62 -4.72 -3.52 -24.46
C PHE A 62 -4.42 -2.03 -24.32
N GLU A 63 -5.37 -1.19 -24.73
CA GLU A 63 -5.21 0.26 -24.79
C GLU A 63 -6.01 0.90 -23.66
N GLU A 64 -5.31 1.46 -22.68
CA GLU A 64 -5.90 2.10 -21.52
C GLU A 64 -6.00 3.62 -21.72
N ALA A 65 -7.23 4.13 -21.77
CA ALA A 65 -7.50 5.57 -21.82
C ALA A 65 -7.57 6.13 -20.40
N ALA A 66 -6.41 6.36 -19.74
CA ALA A 66 -6.39 6.81 -18.36
C ALA A 66 -5.52 8.04 -18.14
N SER A 67 -6.04 9.01 -17.39
CA SER A 67 -5.27 10.07 -16.74
C SER A 67 -4.50 9.46 -15.55
N GLY A 68 -3.18 9.58 -15.57
CA GLY A 68 -2.24 8.83 -14.76
C GLY A 68 -2.31 9.02 -13.25
N GLY A 69 -3.08 8.27 -12.55
CA GLY A 69 -3.04 8.29 -11.08
C GLY A 69 -3.99 7.34 -10.37
N ARG A 70 -4.94 6.73 -11.05
CA ARG A 70 -5.90 5.81 -10.44
C ARG A 70 -5.63 4.36 -10.82
N TRP A 71 -5.85 3.44 -9.87
CA TRP A 71 -5.92 1.99 -10.09
C TRP A 71 -7.12 1.58 -10.95
N ASP A 72 -7.96 2.52 -11.36
CA ASP A 72 -9.07 2.30 -12.29
C ASP A 72 -8.51 2.14 -13.72
N ARG A 73 -7.95 0.95 -13.99
CA ARG A 73 -7.32 0.55 -15.25
C ARG A 73 -7.93 -0.77 -15.71
N PRO A 74 -9.15 -0.73 -16.26
CA PRO A 74 -9.86 -1.92 -16.65
C PRO A 74 -9.10 -2.74 -17.69
N GLU A 75 -8.42 -2.11 -18.65
CA GLU A 75 -7.69 -2.84 -19.67
C GLU A 75 -6.39 -3.48 -19.13
N LEU A 76 -5.72 -2.85 -18.17
CA LEU A 76 -4.60 -3.49 -17.47
C LEU A 76 -5.07 -4.72 -16.69
N HIS A 77 -6.15 -4.60 -15.92
CA HIS A 77 -6.71 -5.73 -15.16
C HIS A 77 -7.15 -6.84 -16.09
N ARG A 78 -7.85 -6.51 -17.17
CA ARG A 78 -8.27 -7.45 -18.20
C ARG A 78 -7.09 -8.17 -18.83
N MET A 79 -6.01 -7.49 -19.14
CA MET A 79 -4.78 -8.09 -19.63
C MET A 79 -4.21 -9.09 -18.61
N LEU A 80 -4.06 -8.65 -17.34
CA LEU A 80 -3.49 -9.49 -16.30
C LEU A 80 -4.33 -10.75 -16.02
N ASP A 81 -5.65 -10.64 -16.11
CA ASP A 81 -6.56 -11.78 -15.92
C ASP A 81 -6.57 -12.77 -17.11
N HIS A 82 -6.06 -12.34 -18.29
CA HIS A 82 -5.93 -13.17 -19.48
C HIS A 82 -4.55 -13.83 -19.61
N LEU A 83 -3.59 -13.50 -18.74
CA LEU A 83 -2.24 -14.05 -18.79
C LEU A 83 -2.24 -15.56 -18.58
N ARG A 84 -1.40 -16.23 -19.37
CA ARG A 84 -1.12 -17.66 -19.26
C ARG A 84 0.38 -17.89 -19.12
N GLU A 85 0.74 -19.06 -18.64
CA GLU A 85 2.14 -19.48 -18.58
C GLU A 85 2.78 -19.43 -19.97
N GLY A 86 3.94 -18.80 -20.06
CA GLY A 86 4.69 -18.60 -21.30
C GLY A 86 4.35 -17.32 -22.07
N ASP A 87 3.26 -16.62 -21.74
CA ASP A 87 2.95 -15.32 -22.36
C ASP A 87 3.99 -14.26 -21.98
N THR A 88 4.10 -13.21 -22.79
CA THR A 88 4.98 -12.07 -22.48
C THR A 88 4.20 -10.77 -22.57
N VAL A 89 4.15 -10.01 -21.49
CA VAL A 89 3.63 -8.66 -21.48
C VAL A 89 4.68 -7.69 -22.01
N VAL A 90 4.33 -6.91 -23.01
CA VAL A 90 5.21 -5.94 -23.65
C VAL A 90 4.69 -4.54 -23.44
N VAL A 91 5.54 -3.64 -22.97
CA VAL A 91 5.25 -2.20 -22.85
C VAL A 91 6.28 -1.38 -23.64
N TRP A 92 5.89 -0.22 -24.10
CA TRP A 92 6.83 0.67 -24.77
C TRP A 92 7.84 1.23 -23.79
N LYS A 93 7.36 1.71 -22.62
CA LYS A 93 8.18 2.25 -21.50
C LYS A 93 7.56 1.80 -20.16
N LEU A 94 8.40 1.69 -19.13
CA LEU A 94 7.94 1.37 -17.76
C LEU A 94 6.95 2.41 -17.23
N ASP A 95 7.11 3.70 -17.55
CA ASP A 95 6.20 4.76 -17.10
C ASP A 95 4.79 4.62 -17.69
N ARG A 96 4.63 3.89 -18.80
CA ARG A 96 3.32 3.52 -19.35
C ARG A 96 2.63 2.46 -18.53
N LEU A 97 3.40 1.58 -17.90
CA LEU A 97 2.85 0.58 -16.98
C LEU A 97 2.41 1.24 -15.66
N SER A 98 3.29 2.00 -15.00
CA SER A 98 2.96 2.87 -13.89
C SER A 98 4.02 3.94 -13.65
N ARG A 99 3.60 5.07 -13.07
CA ARG A 99 4.52 6.11 -12.56
C ARG A 99 5.02 5.80 -11.14
N SER A 100 4.38 4.85 -10.46
CA SER A 100 4.75 4.38 -9.15
C SER A 100 5.57 3.11 -9.26
N LEU A 101 6.79 3.12 -8.77
CA LEU A 101 7.63 1.93 -8.73
C LEU A 101 6.97 0.79 -7.94
N LYS A 102 6.24 1.13 -6.86
CA LYS A 102 5.48 0.16 -6.08
C LYS A 102 4.44 -0.59 -6.93
N ASP A 103 3.72 0.15 -7.78
CA ASP A 103 2.69 -0.43 -8.64
C ASP A 103 3.34 -1.27 -9.75
N VAL A 104 4.47 -0.80 -10.33
CA VAL A 104 5.23 -1.59 -11.30
C VAL A 104 5.62 -2.93 -10.69
N LEU A 105 6.18 -2.95 -9.49
CA LEU A 105 6.58 -4.18 -8.81
C LEU A 105 5.41 -5.11 -8.52
N HIS A 106 4.27 -4.58 -8.09
CA HIS A 106 3.05 -5.38 -7.88
C HIS A 106 2.50 -5.98 -9.18
N ILE A 107 2.51 -5.21 -10.27
CA ILE A 107 2.12 -5.72 -11.60
C ILE A 107 3.09 -6.82 -12.05
N MET A 108 4.39 -6.61 -11.86
CA MET A 108 5.42 -7.60 -12.21
C MET A 108 5.28 -8.90 -11.39
N GLU A 109 4.92 -8.81 -10.11
CA GLU A 109 4.61 -9.95 -9.26
C GLU A 109 3.43 -10.75 -9.83
N ARG A 110 2.34 -10.08 -10.20
CA ARG A 110 1.19 -10.73 -10.84
C ARG A 110 1.54 -11.40 -12.16
N ILE A 111 2.37 -10.76 -13.00
CA ILE A 111 2.86 -11.34 -14.25
C ILE A 111 3.67 -12.62 -13.97
N GLY A 112 4.57 -12.56 -12.98
CA GLY A 112 5.38 -13.70 -12.56
C GLY A 112 4.56 -14.84 -11.94
N ASP A 113 3.54 -14.54 -11.15
CA ASP A 113 2.63 -15.53 -10.56
C ASP A 113 1.81 -16.27 -11.64
N ALA A 114 1.49 -15.59 -12.73
CA ALA A 114 0.85 -16.19 -13.90
C ALA A 114 1.82 -17.06 -14.76
N GLY A 115 3.12 -17.10 -14.41
CA GLY A 115 4.13 -17.79 -15.22
C GLY A 115 4.47 -17.06 -16.52
N ALA A 116 4.09 -15.78 -16.64
CA ALA A 116 4.34 -14.94 -17.79
C ALA A 116 5.64 -14.13 -17.64
N ALA A 117 6.17 -13.64 -18.76
CA ALA A 117 7.33 -12.78 -18.80
C ALA A 117 6.93 -11.30 -19.04
N PHE A 118 7.88 -10.41 -18.85
CA PHE A 118 7.72 -8.98 -19.10
C PHE A 118 8.84 -8.43 -19.95
N ARG A 119 8.49 -7.52 -20.87
CA ARG A 119 9.44 -6.82 -21.73
C ARG A 119 9.11 -5.33 -21.83
N SER A 120 10.10 -4.47 -21.57
CA SER A 120 10.04 -3.04 -21.87
C SER A 120 10.96 -2.72 -23.04
N ILE A 121 10.40 -2.08 -24.07
CA ILE A 121 11.13 -1.84 -25.33
C ILE A 121 12.20 -0.77 -25.15
N THR A 122 11.85 0.34 -24.51
CA THR A 122 12.76 1.50 -24.40
C THR A 122 13.89 1.27 -23.41
N GLU A 123 13.58 0.68 -22.24
CA GLU A 123 14.57 0.37 -21.22
C GLU A 123 15.35 -0.92 -21.51
N ASN A 124 15.00 -1.62 -22.58
CA ASN A 124 15.60 -2.89 -22.99
C ASN A 124 15.61 -3.94 -21.85
N ILE A 125 14.54 -3.96 -21.06
CA ILE A 125 14.32 -4.94 -19.98
C ILE A 125 13.55 -6.11 -20.56
N ASP A 126 14.09 -7.33 -20.42
CA ASP A 126 13.43 -8.55 -20.85
C ASP A 126 13.59 -9.65 -19.81
N THR A 127 12.54 -9.96 -19.08
CA THR A 127 12.57 -10.96 -18.01
C THR A 127 12.59 -12.41 -18.52
N THR A 128 12.52 -12.65 -19.83
CA THR A 128 12.79 -13.96 -20.41
C THR A 128 14.27 -14.30 -20.30
N THR A 129 15.14 -13.26 -20.28
CA THR A 129 16.58 -13.41 -20.13
C THR A 129 17.03 -13.43 -18.66
N PRO A 130 18.12 -14.14 -18.31
CA PRO A 130 18.69 -14.08 -16.95
C PRO A 130 19.09 -12.67 -16.52
N ALA A 131 19.67 -11.87 -17.42
CA ALA A 131 20.08 -10.49 -17.16
C ALA A 131 18.87 -9.59 -16.86
N GLY A 132 17.80 -9.66 -17.63
CA GLY A 132 16.59 -8.91 -17.39
C GLY A 132 15.90 -9.28 -16.07
N ARG A 133 15.86 -10.57 -15.74
CA ARG A 133 15.38 -11.02 -14.41
C ARG A 133 16.21 -10.44 -13.26
N MET A 134 17.55 -10.49 -13.39
CA MET A 134 18.46 -9.90 -12.39
C MET A 134 18.23 -8.40 -12.25
N MET A 135 18.09 -7.68 -13.35
CA MET A 135 17.81 -6.24 -13.35
C MET A 135 16.51 -5.91 -12.61
N MET A 136 15.43 -6.65 -12.85
CA MET A 136 14.17 -6.46 -12.15
C MET A 136 14.27 -6.79 -10.65
N GLN A 137 15.05 -7.79 -10.27
CA GLN A 137 15.31 -8.09 -8.86
C GLN A 137 16.06 -6.96 -8.16
N MET A 138 17.04 -6.34 -8.84
CA MET A 138 17.73 -5.16 -8.33
C MET A 138 16.77 -3.99 -8.11
N VAL A 139 15.93 -3.68 -9.10
CA VAL A 139 14.91 -2.62 -9.00
C VAL A 139 13.97 -2.90 -7.82
N ALA A 140 13.53 -4.13 -7.63
CA ALA A 140 12.69 -4.53 -6.49
C ALA A 140 13.40 -4.31 -5.16
N SER A 141 14.67 -4.71 -5.05
CA SER A 141 15.49 -4.52 -3.85
C SER A 141 15.69 -3.05 -3.50
N PHE A 142 15.93 -2.18 -4.50
CA PHE A 142 16.02 -0.74 -4.30
C PHE A 142 14.71 -0.14 -3.78
N ALA A 143 13.56 -0.58 -4.31
CA ALA A 143 12.26 -0.10 -3.84
C ALA A 143 11.95 -0.56 -2.39
N GLU A 144 12.38 -1.74 -2.00
CA GLU A 144 12.27 -2.21 -0.60
C GLU A 144 13.19 -1.39 0.32
N PHE A 145 14.41 -1.12 -0.11
CA PHE A 145 15.37 -0.29 0.63
C PHE A 145 14.82 1.13 0.84
N GLU A 146 14.35 1.78 -0.22
CA GLU A 146 13.75 3.13 -0.12
C GLU A 146 12.58 3.16 0.88
N ARG A 147 11.69 2.15 0.82
CA ARG A 147 10.58 2.02 1.78
C ARG A 147 11.06 1.83 3.22
N ALA A 148 12.11 1.05 3.42
CA ALA A 148 12.70 0.84 4.75
C ALA A 148 13.26 2.16 5.30
N MET A 149 14.02 2.90 4.49
CA MET A 149 14.57 4.21 4.86
C MET A 149 13.48 5.25 5.19
N ILE A 150 12.39 5.30 4.41
CA ILE A 150 11.25 6.20 4.68
C ILE A 150 10.58 5.83 6.02
N ARG A 151 10.36 4.53 6.28
CA ARG A 151 9.77 4.08 7.56
C ARG A 151 10.67 4.44 8.74
N GLU A 152 11.97 4.22 8.62
CA GLU A 152 12.94 4.54 9.66
C GLU A 152 12.94 6.04 9.98
N ARG A 153 13.05 6.90 8.96
CA ARG A 153 12.96 8.35 9.13
C ARG A 153 11.65 8.79 9.77
N THR A 154 10.53 8.23 9.31
CA THR A 154 9.21 8.54 9.85
C THR A 154 9.10 8.10 11.31
N SER A 155 9.59 6.91 11.65
CA SER A 155 9.59 6.38 13.01
C SER A 155 10.45 7.24 13.95
N ALA A 156 11.65 7.61 13.52
CA ALA A 156 12.54 8.49 14.26
C ALA A 156 11.92 9.89 14.47
N GLY A 157 11.33 10.46 13.41
CA GLY A 157 10.64 11.75 13.50
C GLY A 157 9.43 11.71 14.44
N LEU A 158 8.66 10.63 14.43
CA LEU A 158 7.54 10.45 15.35
C LEU A 158 8.02 10.26 16.81
N ALA A 159 9.12 9.55 17.02
CA ALA A 159 9.71 9.38 18.34
C ALA A 159 10.19 10.71 18.90
N ALA A 160 10.92 11.52 18.11
CA ALA A 160 11.35 12.86 18.50
C ALA A 160 10.17 13.79 18.81
N ALA A 161 9.14 13.79 17.96
CA ALA A 161 7.93 14.60 18.18
C ALA A 161 7.21 14.20 19.49
N ARG A 162 7.16 12.90 19.81
CA ARG A 162 6.57 12.41 21.08
C ARG A 162 7.42 12.82 22.29
N ALA A 163 8.75 12.78 22.18
CA ALA A 163 9.65 13.24 23.24
C ALA A 163 9.46 14.74 23.54
N GLU A 164 9.11 15.54 22.52
CA GLU A 164 8.76 16.96 22.66
C GLU A 164 7.29 17.19 23.09
N GLY A 165 6.55 16.14 23.47
CA GLY A 165 5.15 16.23 23.87
C GLY A 165 4.14 16.44 22.72
N ARG A 166 4.60 16.39 21.48
CA ARG A 166 3.73 16.49 20.31
C ARG A 166 3.07 15.14 20.02
N VAL A 167 1.78 15.04 20.35
CA VAL A 167 0.99 13.82 20.08
C VAL A 167 0.21 13.98 18.78
N GLY A 168 0.52 13.14 17.80
CA GLY A 168 -0.20 13.09 16.53
C GLY A 168 -1.62 12.53 16.70
N GLY A 169 -2.43 12.72 15.67
CA GLY A 169 -3.79 12.21 15.61
C GLY A 169 -4.85 13.32 15.57
N ARG A 170 -6.13 12.91 15.54
CA ARG A 170 -7.25 13.84 15.55
C ARG A 170 -7.32 14.54 16.90
N ARG A 171 -7.39 15.88 16.91
CA ARG A 171 -7.58 16.66 18.12
C ARG A 171 -8.82 16.18 18.88
N LYS A 172 -8.66 16.00 20.21
CA LYS A 172 -9.79 15.64 21.08
C LYS A 172 -10.84 16.73 21.00
N LYS A 173 -12.10 16.37 20.73
CA LYS A 173 -13.21 17.31 20.63
C LYS A 173 -13.52 18.02 21.97
N LEU A 174 -13.23 17.33 23.07
CA LEU A 174 -13.40 17.83 24.44
C LEU A 174 -12.02 18.01 25.08
N ASP A 175 -11.77 19.18 25.62
CA ASP A 175 -10.62 19.48 26.45
C ASP A 175 -10.75 18.83 27.84
N ALA A 176 -9.71 18.92 28.66
CA ALA A 176 -9.68 18.30 29.99
C ALA A 176 -10.74 18.88 30.91
N THR A 177 -11.01 20.19 30.83
CA THR A 177 -11.99 20.91 31.67
C THR A 177 -13.41 20.41 31.35
N LYS A 178 -13.78 20.36 30.07
CA LYS A 178 -15.09 19.85 29.64
C LYS A 178 -15.29 18.38 29.99
N ARG A 179 -14.24 17.57 29.89
CA ARG A 179 -14.31 16.16 30.30
C ARG A 179 -14.56 16.00 31.78
N ARG A 180 -13.91 16.81 32.62
CA ARG A 180 -14.13 16.83 34.07
C ARG A 180 -15.56 17.25 34.40
N GLU A 181 -16.05 18.34 33.81
CA GLU A 181 -17.41 18.82 34.00
C GLU A 181 -18.48 17.80 33.64
N ILE A 182 -18.29 17.08 32.50
CA ILE A 182 -19.16 15.98 32.09
C ILE A 182 -19.17 14.88 33.19
N ALA A 183 -17.98 14.45 33.62
CA ALA A 183 -17.86 13.38 34.61
C ALA A 183 -18.54 13.79 35.95
N GLU A 184 -18.22 14.94 36.46
CA GLU A 184 -18.77 15.45 37.72
C GLU A 184 -20.30 15.60 37.66
N SER A 185 -20.83 16.16 36.58
CA SER A 185 -22.26 16.39 36.45
C SER A 185 -23.06 15.09 36.38
N VAL A 186 -22.52 14.06 35.70
CA VAL A 186 -23.18 12.75 35.58
C VAL A 186 -23.02 11.93 36.87
N ILE A 187 -21.83 11.95 37.50
CA ILE A 187 -21.58 11.21 38.74
C ILE A 187 -22.42 11.78 39.89
N ALA A 188 -22.55 13.10 39.96
CA ALA A 188 -23.38 13.77 40.99
C ALA A 188 -24.89 13.72 40.66
N GLY A 189 -25.32 13.08 39.58
CA GLY A 189 -26.72 12.97 39.20
C GLY A 189 -27.40 14.27 38.77
N ARG A 190 -26.62 15.36 38.56
CA ARG A 190 -27.16 16.66 38.15
C ARG A 190 -27.71 16.67 36.71
N LYS A 191 -27.11 15.90 35.82
CA LYS A 191 -27.55 15.75 34.42
C LYS A 191 -27.38 14.31 33.99
N SER A 192 -28.23 13.87 33.08
CA SER A 192 -28.10 12.54 32.49
C SER A 192 -26.95 12.48 31.47
N GLY A 193 -26.42 11.31 31.22
CA GLY A 193 -25.41 11.10 30.15
C GLY A 193 -25.90 11.52 28.77
N ALA A 194 -27.19 11.39 28.51
CA ALA A 194 -27.83 11.81 27.26
C ALA A 194 -27.88 13.34 27.12
N ASP A 195 -28.15 14.06 28.21
CA ASP A 195 -28.19 15.52 28.21
C ASP A 195 -26.78 16.11 28.03
N MET A 196 -25.78 15.53 28.68
CA MET A 196 -24.38 15.94 28.50
C MET A 196 -23.87 15.62 27.06
N ALA A 197 -24.32 14.53 26.49
CA ALA A 197 -24.01 14.20 25.10
C ALA A 197 -24.56 15.25 24.11
N ARG A 198 -25.80 15.69 24.33
CA ARG A 198 -26.44 16.76 23.54
C ARG A 198 -25.75 18.11 23.76
N LEU A 199 -25.51 18.50 25.03
CA LEU A 199 -24.90 19.78 25.39
C LEU A 199 -23.53 19.98 24.76
N TYR A 200 -22.67 18.93 24.76
CA TYR A 200 -21.32 19.00 24.19
C TYR A 200 -21.22 18.47 22.76
N ASN A 201 -22.35 18.15 22.14
CA ASN A 201 -22.44 17.62 20.79
C ASN A 201 -21.48 16.43 20.55
N VAL A 202 -21.52 15.46 21.46
CA VAL A 202 -20.76 14.21 21.40
C VAL A 202 -21.71 13.01 21.47
N SER A 203 -21.24 11.82 21.12
CA SER A 203 -22.05 10.61 21.24
C SER A 203 -22.18 10.17 22.72
N GLN A 204 -23.31 9.55 23.05
CA GLN A 204 -23.55 8.99 24.40
C GLN A 204 -22.46 7.99 24.84
N PRO A 205 -21.93 7.09 23.97
CA PRO A 205 -20.78 6.25 24.31
C PRO A 205 -19.52 7.04 24.70
N THR A 206 -19.34 8.26 24.16
CA THR A 206 -18.21 9.13 24.55
C THR A 206 -18.37 9.62 25.99
N VAL A 207 -19.57 10.02 26.37
CA VAL A 207 -19.88 10.42 27.75
C VAL A 207 -19.70 9.24 28.71
N SER A 208 -20.23 8.06 28.37
CA SER A 208 -20.08 6.84 29.21
C SER A 208 -18.62 6.51 29.46
N ARG A 209 -17.76 6.64 28.44
CA ARG A 209 -16.32 6.39 28.54
C ARG A 209 -15.63 7.41 29.46
N ILE A 210 -15.99 8.70 29.35
CA ILE A 210 -15.46 9.75 30.22
C ILE A 210 -15.82 9.50 31.67
N VAL A 211 -17.06 9.10 31.95
CA VAL A 211 -17.53 8.80 33.31
C VAL A 211 -16.84 7.55 33.85
N ALA A 212 -16.67 6.51 33.03
CA ALA A 212 -15.95 5.30 33.43
C ALA A 212 -14.47 5.58 33.78
N GLU A 213 -13.78 6.36 32.93
CA GLU A 213 -12.41 6.79 33.19
C GLU A 213 -12.29 7.61 34.48
N ALA A 214 -13.23 8.50 34.78
CA ALA A 214 -13.22 9.30 36.02
C ALA A 214 -13.47 8.44 37.26
N ARG A 215 -14.31 7.42 37.16
CA ARG A 215 -14.54 6.47 38.27
C ARG A 215 -13.34 5.58 38.54
N SER A 216 -12.66 5.11 37.49
CA SER A 216 -11.44 4.29 37.63
C SER A 216 -10.22 5.10 38.09
N GLY A 217 -10.06 6.34 37.66
CA GLY A 217 -8.98 7.23 38.09
C GLY A 217 -9.11 7.74 39.53
N GLY A 218 -10.33 7.77 40.09
CA GLY A 218 -10.58 8.09 41.49
C GLY A 218 -10.24 6.95 42.47
N ALA A 219 -10.13 5.71 41.97
CA ALA A 219 -9.83 4.55 42.82
C ALA A 219 -8.33 4.39 43.16
N THR A 220 -7.42 5.09 42.44
CA THR A 220 -5.96 5.02 42.66
C THR A 220 -5.39 6.13 43.51
N SER A 221 -6.23 7.06 44.07
CA SER A 221 -5.78 8.19 44.86
C SER A 221 -6.01 8.03 46.37
N HIS A 222 -6.46 6.86 46.83
CA HIS A 222 -6.65 6.55 48.25
C HIS A 222 -6.05 5.19 48.62
N ALA A 223 -4.75 5.00 48.39
CA ALA A 223 -4.00 3.89 48.99
C ALA A 223 -2.59 4.39 49.38
#